data_3b168c0116483cc98266dd9c067f74d6
#
_entry.id   3b168c0116483cc98266dd9c067f74d6
#
_cell.length_a   1.000
_cell.length_b   1.000
_cell.length_c   1.000
_cell.angle_alpha   90.00
_cell.angle_beta   90.00
_cell.angle_gamma   90.00
#
_symmetry.space_group_name_H-M   'P 1'
#
loop_
_entity.id
_entity.type
_entity.pdbx_description
1 polymer ?
#
loop_
_entity_poly.entity_id
_entity_poly.type
_entity_poly.pdbx_seq_one_letter_code
_entity_poly.pdbx_strand_id
1 'polypeptide(L)'
;YRVLLGAGSSGFCTIWSDPALVLTQSPELTRSAAIIGTLYSREGVNIILRNLALNPDIDHIFLWGNGALSRTPFGLVGKELIQQLWGRGFDTEGKITGTNFLLHPEFNLEVIRTMLANVTLVDLSEKPLAEAVAAVAETPSRKPYMEPQAFPEHQRAEGEPFPSEGIGFVVRGPKIVDAWLRVVDRVMRYGLSRGG
;
A
#
# COMPACT_ATOMS: atom_id res chain seq x y z
N TYR A 1 4.32 -5.71 -7.05
CA TYR A 1 4.51 -5.27 -5.67
C TYR A 1 5.80 -5.88 -5.13
N ARG A 2 6.65 -5.09 -4.51
CA ARG A 2 7.84 -5.55 -3.82
C ARG A 2 7.53 -5.59 -2.32
N VAL A 3 7.63 -6.76 -1.73
CA VAL A 3 7.42 -6.97 -0.29
C VAL A 3 8.64 -7.66 0.27
N LEU A 4 9.18 -7.14 1.36
CA LEU A 4 10.28 -7.72 2.11
C LEU A 4 9.78 -8.05 3.52
N LEU A 5 10.18 -9.21 4.05
CA LEU A 5 9.78 -9.66 5.37
C LEU A 5 10.86 -9.30 6.39
N GLY A 6 10.42 -8.87 7.55
CA GLY A 6 11.25 -8.60 8.73
C GLY A 6 10.79 -9.44 9.92
N ALA A 7 11.33 -9.14 11.10
CA ALA A 7 11.07 -9.89 12.33
C ALA A 7 10.25 -9.10 13.38
N GLY A 8 9.79 -7.90 13.02
CA GLY A 8 9.02 -7.03 13.90
C GLY A 8 7.52 -7.29 13.87
N SER A 9 6.73 -6.31 14.37
CA SER A 9 5.27 -6.37 14.50
C SER A 9 4.54 -5.23 13.79
N SER A 10 5.22 -4.45 12.94
CA SER A 10 4.63 -3.31 12.23
C SER A 10 4.72 -3.48 10.72
N GLY A 11 3.76 -2.92 9.97
CA GLY A 11 3.85 -2.77 8.53
C GLY A 11 4.53 -1.43 8.18
N PHE A 12 5.47 -1.43 7.24
CA PHE A 12 6.13 -0.22 6.74
C PHE A 12 5.91 -0.08 5.24
N CYS A 13 5.09 0.90 4.84
CA CYS A 13 4.75 1.18 3.46
C CYS A 13 5.63 2.29 2.91
N THR A 14 6.48 1.97 1.93
CA THR A 14 7.43 2.92 1.35
C THR A 14 6.84 3.79 0.23
N ILE A 15 5.53 3.71 0.01
CA ILE A 15 4.78 4.38 -1.08
C ILE A 15 5.44 4.08 -2.43
N TRP A 16 6.21 5.02 -2.99
CA TRP A 16 6.94 4.85 -4.25
C TRP A 16 8.43 4.56 -4.08
N SER A 17 8.97 4.65 -2.87
CA SER A 17 10.39 4.38 -2.63
C SER A 17 10.67 2.88 -2.73
N ASP A 18 11.79 2.51 -3.37
CA ASP A 18 12.19 1.08 -3.42
C ASP A 18 12.54 0.58 -2.01
N PRO A 19 11.82 -0.44 -1.49
CA PRO A 19 12.11 -1.03 -0.19
C PRO A 19 13.56 -1.49 -0.03
N ALA A 20 14.19 -1.98 -1.09
CA ALA A 20 15.58 -2.42 -1.04
C ALA A 20 16.55 -1.25 -0.79
N LEU A 21 16.31 -0.09 -1.40
CA LEU A 21 17.09 1.12 -1.14
C LEU A 21 16.86 1.64 0.28
N VAL A 22 15.63 1.61 0.76
CA VAL A 22 15.31 1.97 2.16
C VAL A 22 16.09 1.09 3.13
N LEU A 23 16.10 -0.23 2.93
CA LEU A 23 16.85 -1.15 3.78
C LEU A 23 18.37 -1.03 3.65
N THR A 24 18.88 -0.56 2.51
CA THR A 24 20.30 -0.25 2.39
C THR A 24 20.71 0.91 3.29
N GLN A 25 19.81 1.91 3.47
CA GLN A 25 20.05 3.08 4.33
C GLN A 25 19.72 2.81 5.80
N SER A 26 18.78 1.92 6.09
CA SER A 26 18.27 1.61 7.43
C SER A 26 18.00 0.12 7.59
N PRO A 27 19.05 -0.72 7.66
CA PRO A 27 18.89 -2.17 7.76
C PRO A 27 18.23 -2.62 9.06
N GLU A 28 18.30 -1.81 10.12
CA GLU A 28 17.67 -2.05 11.41
C GLU A 28 16.13 -2.10 11.32
N LEU A 29 15.53 -1.51 10.29
CA LEU A 29 14.07 -1.55 10.06
C LEU A 29 13.54 -2.99 9.95
N THR A 30 14.34 -3.94 9.47
CA THR A 30 13.97 -5.37 9.43
C THR A 30 13.73 -6.00 10.79
N ARG A 31 14.22 -5.40 11.87
CA ARG A 31 14.01 -5.89 13.25
C ARG A 31 12.69 -5.42 13.83
N SER A 32 12.21 -4.24 13.40
CA SER A 32 11.03 -3.56 13.96
C SER A 32 9.81 -3.72 13.07
N ALA A 33 9.98 -3.80 11.76
CA ALA A 33 8.91 -4.07 10.82
C ALA A 33 8.77 -5.57 10.52
N ALA A 34 7.54 -6.07 10.47
CA ALA A 34 7.21 -7.43 10.00
C ALA A 34 7.16 -7.48 8.47
N ILE A 35 6.60 -6.44 7.86
CA ILE A 35 6.40 -6.34 6.41
C ILE A 35 6.84 -4.95 5.96
N ILE A 36 7.66 -4.90 4.90
CA ILE A 36 8.12 -3.66 4.26
C ILE A 36 7.76 -3.75 2.79
N GLY A 37 6.97 -2.81 2.28
CA GLY A 37 6.49 -2.87 0.90
C GLY A 37 6.01 -1.54 0.35
N THR A 38 5.77 -1.52 -0.97
CA THR A 38 5.26 -0.33 -1.68
C THR A 38 3.74 -0.22 -1.60
N LEU A 39 3.22 1.01 -1.65
CA LEU A 39 1.80 1.31 -1.75
C LEU A 39 1.60 2.43 -2.80
N TYR A 40 1.73 2.11 -4.07
CA TYR A 40 1.61 3.06 -5.16
C TYR A 40 0.27 2.96 -5.91
N SER A 41 -0.55 1.96 -5.62
CA SER A 41 -1.82 1.74 -6.32
C SER A 41 -2.99 1.54 -5.35
N ARG A 42 -4.21 1.75 -5.85
CA ARG A 42 -5.44 1.47 -5.09
C ARG A 42 -5.55 -0.01 -4.72
N GLU A 43 -5.16 -0.88 -5.64
CA GLU A 43 -5.15 -2.34 -5.41
C GLU A 43 -4.20 -2.75 -4.27
N GLY A 44 -3.16 -1.98 -4.03
CA GLY A 44 -2.26 -2.16 -2.88
C GLY A 44 -3.00 -2.15 -1.54
N VAL A 45 -4.12 -1.43 -1.42
CA VAL A 45 -4.94 -1.42 -0.21
C VAL A 45 -5.55 -2.81 0.04
N ASN A 46 -6.12 -3.47 -0.98
CA ASN A 46 -6.64 -4.84 -0.85
C ASN A 46 -5.54 -5.83 -0.46
N ILE A 47 -4.33 -5.66 -1.00
CA ILE A 47 -3.17 -6.50 -0.64
C ILE A 47 -2.77 -6.29 0.82
N ILE A 48 -2.74 -5.04 1.30
CA ILE A 48 -2.46 -4.74 2.72
C ILE A 48 -3.51 -5.39 3.61
N LEU A 49 -4.80 -5.26 3.30
CA LEU A 49 -5.87 -5.88 4.09
C LEU A 49 -5.73 -7.42 4.17
N ARG A 50 -5.35 -8.08 3.07
CA ARG A 50 -5.09 -9.53 3.07
C ARG A 50 -3.91 -9.89 3.97
N ASN A 51 -2.84 -9.12 3.92
CA ASN A 51 -1.66 -9.35 4.75
C ASN A 51 -1.96 -9.11 6.24
N LEU A 52 -2.72 -8.08 6.59
CA LEU A 52 -3.14 -7.81 7.98
C LEU A 52 -4.03 -8.93 8.52
N ALA A 53 -4.96 -9.43 7.72
CA ALA A 53 -5.84 -10.51 8.13
C ALA A 53 -5.06 -11.82 8.43
N LEU A 54 -4.00 -12.08 7.69
CA LEU A 54 -3.11 -13.22 7.92
C LEU A 54 -2.14 -13.01 9.09
N ASN A 55 -1.84 -11.75 9.43
CA ASN A 55 -0.85 -11.38 10.45
C ASN A 55 -1.47 -10.42 11.48
N PRO A 56 -2.38 -10.89 12.33
CA PRO A 56 -3.13 -10.05 13.29
C PRO A 56 -2.30 -9.51 14.45
N ASP A 57 -1.03 -9.84 14.53
CA ASP A 57 -0.03 -9.24 15.40
C ASP A 57 0.51 -7.91 14.87
N ILE A 58 0.25 -7.57 13.60
CA ILE A 58 0.56 -6.27 13.01
C ILE A 58 -0.55 -5.29 13.39
N ASP A 59 -0.28 -4.41 14.33
CA ASP A 59 -1.22 -3.43 14.85
C ASP A 59 -0.88 -1.97 14.48
N HIS A 60 0.21 -1.76 13.74
CA HIS A 60 0.59 -0.47 13.18
C HIS A 60 1.00 -0.58 11.72
N ILE A 61 0.55 0.37 10.92
CA ILE A 61 1.02 0.61 9.56
C ILE A 61 1.60 2.00 9.47
N PHE A 62 2.86 2.10 9.09
CA PHE A 62 3.55 3.35 8.86
C PHE A 62 3.61 3.64 7.35
N LEU A 63 3.14 4.81 6.94
CA LEU A 63 3.24 5.31 5.58
C LEU A 63 4.43 6.26 5.49
N TRP A 64 5.41 5.92 4.67
CA TRP A 64 6.60 6.74 4.49
C TRP A 64 7.04 6.73 3.02
N GLY A 65 7.65 7.82 2.60
CA GLY A 65 8.21 7.96 1.28
C GLY A 65 7.44 8.96 0.42
N ASN A 66 8.21 9.77 -0.30
CA ASN A 66 7.71 10.87 -1.12
C ASN A 66 8.47 10.97 -2.44
N GLY A 67 8.81 9.87 -3.07
CA GLY A 67 9.56 9.85 -4.33
C GLY A 67 9.04 10.89 -5.36
N ALA A 68 9.81 11.17 -6.40
CA ALA A 68 9.45 12.17 -7.43
C ALA A 68 8.04 11.95 -8.03
N LEU A 69 7.58 10.70 -8.07
CA LEU A 69 6.24 10.34 -8.54
C LEU A 69 5.13 10.74 -7.58
N SER A 70 5.39 10.96 -6.29
CA SER A 70 4.38 11.44 -5.32
C SER A 70 3.89 12.85 -5.63
N ARG A 71 4.63 13.62 -6.44
CA ARG A 71 4.24 14.93 -6.93
C ARG A 71 3.35 14.89 -8.17
N THR A 72 3.04 13.72 -8.69
CA THR A 72 2.10 13.55 -9.80
C THR A 72 0.69 13.29 -9.26
N PRO A 73 -0.38 13.59 -10.03
CA PRO A 73 -1.76 13.29 -9.63
C PRO A 73 -2.03 11.82 -9.29
N PHE A 74 -1.15 10.92 -9.71
CA PHE A 74 -1.27 9.47 -9.51
C PHE A 74 -0.37 8.94 -8.39
N GLY A 75 0.56 9.77 -7.93
CA GLY A 75 1.63 9.33 -7.03
C GLY A 75 1.16 8.97 -5.62
N LEU A 76 -0.01 9.43 -5.20
CA LEU A 76 -0.52 9.26 -3.85
C LEU A 76 -1.82 8.45 -3.77
N VAL A 77 -2.34 7.93 -4.89
CA VAL A 77 -3.65 7.27 -4.92
C VAL A 77 -3.80 6.11 -3.93
N GLY A 78 -2.77 5.32 -3.72
CA GLY A 78 -2.78 4.24 -2.73
C GLY A 78 -2.76 4.79 -1.30
N LYS A 79 -1.90 5.78 -1.03
CA LYS A 79 -1.83 6.47 0.26
C LYS A 79 -3.14 7.15 0.61
N GLU A 80 -3.70 7.94 -0.30
CA GLU A 80 -4.96 8.64 -0.09
C GLU A 80 -6.10 7.67 0.17
N LEU A 81 -6.17 6.57 -0.58
CA LEU A 81 -7.21 5.57 -0.43
C LEU A 81 -7.13 4.86 0.94
N ILE A 82 -5.94 4.46 1.38
CA ILE A 82 -5.79 3.82 2.69
C ILE A 82 -6.11 4.82 3.83
N GLN A 83 -5.76 6.09 3.70
CA GLN A 83 -6.13 7.14 4.65
C GLN A 83 -7.65 7.37 4.68
N GLN A 84 -8.34 7.35 3.53
CA GLN A 84 -9.80 7.42 3.48
C GLN A 84 -10.44 6.21 4.18
N LEU A 85 -9.92 5.01 3.94
CA LEU A 85 -10.41 3.80 4.57
C LEU A 85 -10.29 3.86 6.09
N TRP A 86 -9.14 4.25 6.64
CA TRP A 86 -8.94 4.37 8.09
C TRP A 86 -9.71 5.54 8.71
N GLY A 87 -9.81 6.67 8.00
CA GLY A 87 -10.45 7.88 8.51
C GLY A 87 -11.98 7.88 8.40
N ARG A 88 -12.55 7.23 7.38
CA ARG A 88 -13.99 7.29 7.07
C ARG A 88 -14.68 5.94 6.99
N GLY A 89 -13.92 4.85 6.99
CA GLY A 89 -14.47 3.50 6.87
C GLY A 89 -15.05 3.22 5.47
N PHE A 90 -15.99 2.28 5.44
CA PHE A 90 -16.67 1.83 4.23
C PHE A 90 -18.14 1.50 4.56
N ASP A 91 -18.98 1.47 3.52
CA ASP A 91 -20.41 1.17 3.63
C ASP A 91 -20.71 -0.33 3.70
N THR A 92 -21.98 -0.70 3.66
CA THR A 92 -22.45 -2.10 3.75
C THR A 92 -22.09 -2.94 2.52
N GLU A 93 -21.74 -2.30 1.40
CA GLU A 93 -21.33 -2.97 0.16
C GLU A 93 -19.79 -3.09 0.08
N GLY A 94 -19.06 -2.53 1.04
CA GLY A 94 -17.61 -2.50 1.05
C GLY A 94 -17.01 -1.35 0.24
N LYS A 95 -17.79 -0.34 -0.14
CA LYS A 95 -17.30 0.85 -0.83
C LYS A 95 -16.68 1.81 0.18
N ILE A 96 -15.43 2.19 -0.04
CA ILE A 96 -14.73 3.15 0.83
C ILE A 96 -15.42 4.51 0.79
N THR A 97 -15.83 5.02 1.94
CA THR A 97 -16.62 6.24 2.08
C THR A 97 -15.89 7.44 1.47
N GLY A 98 -16.57 8.15 0.60
CA GLY A 98 -16.04 9.33 -0.12
C GLY A 98 -15.19 8.98 -1.33
N THR A 99 -15.19 7.73 -1.78
CA THR A 99 -14.47 7.28 -2.98
C THR A 99 -15.37 6.45 -3.91
N ASN A 100 -14.86 6.09 -5.08
CA ASN A 100 -15.49 5.11 -5.99
C ASN A 100 -14.83 3.73 -5.90
N PHE A 101 -14.03 3.48 -4.86
CA PHE A 101 -13.32 2.22 -4.71
C PHE A 101 -14.13 1.24 -3.87
N LEU A 102 -14.30 0.04 -4.41
CA LEU A 102 -14.94 -1.09 -3.76
C LEU A 102 -13.86 -2.06 -3.28
N LEU A 103 -13.93 -2.47 -2.03
CA LEU A 103 -13.11 -3.55 -1.51
C LEU A 103 -13.45 -4.86 -2.23
N HIS A 104 -12.51 -5.78 -2.31
CA HIS A 104 -12.74 -7.07 -2.96
C HIS A 104 -13.93 -7.81 -2.33
N PRO A 105 -14.84 -8.38 -3.15
CA PRO A 105 -16.06 -9.03 -2.66
C PRO A 105 -15.80 -10.27 -1.79
N GLU A 106 -14.61 -10.84 -1.87
CA GLU A 106 -14.19 -11.99 -1.05
C GLU A 106 -13.86 -11.60 0.39
N PHE A 107 -13.79 -10.31 0.71
CA PHE A 107 -13.54 -9.87 2.08
C PHE A 107 -14.75 -10.05 2.98
N ASN A 108 -14.52 -10.61 4.15
CA ASN A 108 -15.48 -10.52 5.23
C ASN A 108 -15.40 -9.11 5.84
N LEU A 109 -16.43 -8.29 5.63
CA LEU A 109 -16.46 -6.90 6.04
C LEU A 109 -16.37 -6.71 7.56
N GLU A 110 -16.84 -7.67 8.37
CA GLU A 110 -16.70 -7.62 9.84
C GLU A 110 -15.25 -7.82 10.27
N VAL A 111 -14.52 -8.70 9.58
CA VAL A 111 -13.05 -8.85 9.79
C VAL A 111 -12.34 -7.56 9.44
N ILE A 112 -12.70 -6.92 8.31
CA ILE A 112 -12.11 -5.61 7.95
C ILE A 112 -12.43 -4.55 9.01
N ARG A 113 -13.66 -4.48 9.54
CA ARG A 113 -14.00 -3.55 10.64
C ARG A 113 -13.14 -3.82 11.87
N THR A 114 -12.95 -5.07 12.24
CA THR A 114 -12.09 -5.46 13.37
C THR A 114 -10.65 -4.99 13.14
N MET A 115 -10.10 -5.16 11.94
CA MET A 115 -8.75 -4.67 11.60
C MET A 115 -8.67 -3.14 11.70
N LEU A 116 -9.63 -2.40 11.12
CA LEU A 116 -9.63 -0.93 11.20
C LEU A 116 -9.72 -0.40 12.63
N ALA A 117 -10.39 -1.13 13.52
CA ALA A 117 -10.52 -0.76 14.95
C ALA A 117 -9.25 -1.04 15.77
N ASN A 118 -8.41 -1.99 15.33
CA ASN A 118 -7.24 -2.44 16.09
C ASN A 118 -5.90 -2.02 15.49
N VAL A 119 -5.87 -1.69 14.20
CA VAL A 119 -4.64 -1.29 13.49
C VAL A 119 -4.56 0.23 13.40
N THR A 120 -3.48 0.80 13.90
CA THR A 120 -3.19 2.23 13.82
C THR A 120 -2.47 2.55 12.50
N LEU A 121 -3.01 3.50 11.74
CA LEU A 121 -2.35 4.05 10.55
C LEU A 121 -1.59 5.33 10.92
N VAL A 122 -0.29 5.36 10.67
CA VAL A 122 0.59 6.49 10.98
C VAL A 122 1.21 7.06 9.71
N ASP A 123 0.95 8.32 9.41
CA ASP A 123 1.55 9.01 8.26
C ASP A 123 2.86 9.69 8.66
N LEU A 124 3.97 9.18 8.14
CA LEU A 124 5.32 9.70 8.33
C LEU A 124 5.94 10.17 7.00
N SER A 125 5.12 10.36 5.95
CA SER A 125 5.63 10.67 4.60
C SER A 125 6.42 11.99 4.51
N GLU A 126 6.15 12.94 5.42
CA GLU A 126 6.89 14.21 5.51
C GLU A 126 8.12 14.14 6.44
N LYS A 127 8.37 12.97 7.05
CA LYS A 127 9.47 12.81 8.00
C LYS A 127 10.74 12.29 7.33
N PRO A 128 11.94 12.69 7.81
CA PRO A 128 13.18 12.01 7.44
C PRO A 128 13.11 10.51 7.73
N LEU A 129 13.83 9.70 6.92
CA LEU A 129 13.83 8.24 7.10
C LEU A 129 14.25 7.83 8.52
N ALA A 130 15.27 8.47 9.08
CA ALA A 130 15.75 8.16 10.43
C ALA A 130 14.67 8.35 11.50
N GLU A 131 13.85 9.42 11.40
CA GLU A 131 12.72 9.64 12.32
C GLU A 131 11.63 8.58 12.12
N ALA A 132 11.35 8.21 10.87
CA ALA A 132 10.36 7.18 10.58
C ALA A 132 10.80 5.81 11.12
N VAL A 133 12.06 5.45 10.95
CA VAL A 133 12.64 4.20 11.48
C VAL A 133 12.62 4.19 13.00
N ALA A 134 12.96 5.30 13.67
CA ALA A 134 12.88 5.45 15.12
C ALA A 134 11.43 5.23 15.62
N ALA A 135 10.44 5.86 14.97
CA ALA A 135 9.03 5.69 15.33
C ALA A 135 8.57 4.23 15.23
N VAL A 136 9.01 3.49 14.22
CA VAL A 136 8.71 2.05 14.10
C VAL A 136 9.38 1.27 15.22
N ALA A 137 10.65 1.58 15.54
CA ALA A 137 11.41 0.87 16.58
C ALA A 137 10.86 1.11 18.00
N GLU A 138 10.29 2.27 18.25
CA GLU A 138 9.68 2.65 19.53
C GLU A 138 8.28 2.07 19.74
N THR A 139 7.67 1.52 18.68
CA THR A 139 6.32 0.96 18.74
C THR A 139 6.34 -0.40 19.43
N PRO A 140 5.60 -0.55 20.55
CA PRO A 140 5.60 -1.81 21.29
C PRO A 140 4.85 -2.90 20.50
N SER A 141 5.39 -4.09 20.50
CA SER A 141 4.68 -5.26 19.97
C SER A 141 3.47 -5.62 20.84
N ARG A 142 2.35 -5.96 20.22
CA ARG A 142 1.12 -6.38 20.90
C ARG A 142 0.80 -7.84 20.60
N LYS A 143 -0.13 -8.38 21.37
CA LYS A 143 -0.69 -9.71 21.07
C LYS A 143 -1.63 -9.60 19.88
N PRO A 144 -1.79 -10.69 19.11
CA PRO A 144 -2.76 -10.74 18.03
C PRO A 144 -4.16 -10.29 18.50
N TYR A 145 -4.80 -9.40 17.74
CA TYR A 145 -6.13 -8.86 18.07
C TYR A 145 -7.28 -9.73 17.56
N MET A 146 -6.98 -10.74 16.74
CA MET A 146 -7.94 -11.73 16.24
C MET A 146 -7.18 -13.01 15.80
N GLU A 147 -7.91 -14.05 15.46
CA GLU A 147 -7.31 -15.22 14.80
C GLU A 147 -6.98 -14.89 13.34
N PRO A 148 -5.87 -15.44 12.79
CA PRO A 148 -5.50 -15.25 11.39
C PRO A 148 -6.63 -15.66 10.43
N GLN A 149 -6.90 -14.83 9.44
CA GLN A 149 -7.94 -15.04 8.43
C GLN A 149 -7.34 -15.04 7.03
N ALA A 150 -7.58 -16.10 6.26
CA ALA A 150 -7.23 -16.14 4.85
C ALA A 150 -8.47 -15.80 4.01
N PHE A 151 -8.36 -14.79 3.15
CA PHE A 151 -9.39 -14.51 2.16
C PHE A 151 -9.05 -15.21 0.84
N PRO A 152 -10.07 -15.74 0.11
CA PRO A 152 -9.87 -16.26 -1.24
C PRO A 152 -9.18 -15.25 -2.15
N GLU A 153 -8.39 -15.73 -3.11
CA GLU A 153 -7.82 -14.85 -4.11
C GLU A 153 -8.92 -14.19 -4.94
N HIS A 154 -8.75 -12.91 -5.22
CA HIS A 154 -9.66 -12.21 -6.11
C HIS A 154 -9.46 -12.72 -7.55
N GLN A 155 -10.48 -13.39 -8.08
CA GLN A 155 -10.50 -13.80 -9.48
C GLN A 155 -11.11 -12.68 -10.31
N ARG A 156 -10.29 -12.03 -11.13
CA ARG A 156 -10.80 -11.07 -12.11
C ARG A 156 -11.65 -11.80 -13.14
N ALA A 157 -12.84 -11.27 -13.42
CA ALA A 157 -13.64 -11.76 -14.52
C ALA A 157 -12.88 -11.57 -15.85
N GLU A 158 -12.95 -12.56 -16.74
CA GLU A 158 -12.40 -12.41 -18.10
C GLU A 158 -12.99 -11.16 -18.76
N GLY A 159 -12.13 -10.24 -19.16
CA GLY A 159 -12.55 -8.98 -19.79
C GLY A 159 -12.70 -7.78 -18.85
N GLU A 160 -12.50 -7.95 -17.54
CA GLU A 160 -12.34 -6.78 -16.68
C GLU A 160 -11.14 -5.94 -17.15
N PRO A 161 -11.36 -4.64 -17.44
CA PRO A 161 -10.24 -3.78 -17.79
C PRO A 161 -9.25 -3.77 -16.62
N PHE A 162 -7.95 -3.77 -16.93
CA PHE A 162 -6.94 -3.44 -15.94
C PHE A 162 -7.43 -2.20 -15.19
N PRO A 163 -7.38 -2.17 -13.85
CA PRO A 163 -7.79 -0.99 -13.12
C PRO A 163 -7.00 0.18 -13.66
N SER A 164 -7.64 0.95 -14.55
CA SER A 164 -7.10 2.20 -15.05
C SER A 164 -7.27 3.19 -13.90
N GLU A 165 -6.30 3.22 -13.02
CA GLU A 165 -6.31 4.10 -11.87
C GLU A 165 -6.36 5.54 -12.35
N GLY A 166 -7.58 6.06 -12.48
CA GLY A 166 -7.83 7.47 -12.69
C GLY A 166 -7.66 8.02 -14.11
N ILE A 167 -7.15 7.23 -15.07
CA ILE A 167 -7.13 7.63 -16.48
C ILE A 167 -8.09 6.71 -17.23
N GLY A 168 -9.21 7.23 -17.70
CA GLY A 168 -10.24 6.50 -18.43
C GLY A 168 -9.82 6.04 -19.82
N PHE A 169 -8.66 5.40 -19.95
CA PHE A 169 -8.19 4.80 -21.17
C PHE A 169 -8.43 3.29 -21.15
N VAL A 170 -9.39 2.85 -21.94
CA VAL A 170 -9.46 1.45 -22.36
C VAL A 170 -8.40 1.25 -23.44
N VAL A 171 -7.24 0.75 -23.05
CA VAL A 171 -6.17 0.41 -24.00
C VAL A 171 -6.52 -0.92 -24.66
N ARG A 172 -6.98 -0.88 -25.90
CA ARG A 172 -7.25 -2.08 -26.71
C ARG A 172 -6.14 -2.25 -27.76
N GLY A 173 -5.40 -3.35 -27.62
CA GLY A 173 -4.44 -3.83 -28.62
C GLY A 173 -2.96 -3.70 -28.24
N PRO A 174 -2.11 -4.62 -28.75
CA PRO A 174 -0.71 -4.72 -28.33
C PRO A 174 0.12 -3.47 -28.69
N LYS A 175 -0.18 -2.79 -29.81
CA LYS A 175 0.54 -1.56 -30.20
C LYS A 175 0.36 -0.39 -29.23
N ILE A 176 -0.76 -0.33 -28.53
CA ILE A 176 -1.07 0.73 -27.57
C ILE A 176 -0.37 0.41 -26.25
N VAL A 177 -0.30 -0.86 -25.85
CA VAL A 177 0.47 -1.32 -24.69
C VAL A 177 1.94 -0.95 -24.85
N ASP A 178 2.54 -1.20 -26.02
CA ASP A 178 3.93 -0.82 -26.30
C ASP A 178 4.16 0.68 -26.27
N ALA A 179 3.22 1.47 -26.76
CA ALA A 179 3.29 2.93 -26.70
C ALA A 179 3.22 3.43 -25.25
N TRP A 180 2.34 2.83 -24.45
CA TRP A 180 2.19 3.17 -23.05
C TRP A 180 3.42 2.78 -22.21
N LEU A 181 3.97 1.59 -22.45
CA LEU A 181 5.21 1.14 -21.80
C LEU A 181 6.39 2.06 -22.14
N ARG A 182 6.48 2.58 -23.36
CA ARG A 182 7.51 3.58 -23.76
C ARG A 182 7.31 4.92 -23.05
N VAL A 183 6.06 5.35 -22.82
CA VAL A 183 5.76 6.58 -22.05
C VAL A 183 6.15 6.39 -20.60
N VAL A 184 5.77 5.26 -19.97
CA VAL A 184 6.16 4.92 -18.61
C VAL A 184 7.67 4.84 -18.46
N ASP A 185 8.37 4.13 -19.36
CA ASP A 185 9.84 4.03 -19.36
C ASP A 185 10.50 5.42 -19.50
N ARG A 186 9.96 6.28 -20.36
CA ARG A 186 10.46 7.65 -20.54
C ARG A 186 10.23 8.51 -19.29
N VAL A 187 9.04 8.41 -18.65
CA VAL A 187 8.74 9.13 -17.41
C VAL A 187 9.64 8.65 -16.28
N MET A 188 9.86 7.34 -16.16
CA MET A 188 10.74 6.75 -15.17
C MET A 188 12.20 7.19 -15.36
N ARG A 189 12.71 7.20 -16.60
CA ARG A 189 14.08 7.68 -16.90
C ARG A 189 14.25 9.18 -16.65
N TYR A 190 13.25 10.01 -17.00
CA TYR A 190 13.28 11.44 -16.74
C TYR A 190 13.19 11.79 -15.26
N GLY A 191 12.41 11.01 -14.49
CA GLY A 191 12.32 11.16 -13.03
C GLY A 191 13.64 10.83 -12.32
N LEU A 192 14.36 9.82 -12.81
CA LEU A 192 15.65 9.39 -12.26
C LEU A 192 16.82 10.35 -12.62
N SER A 193 16.75 11.06 -13.77
CA SER A 193 17.83 11.94 -14.21
C SER A 193 17.83 13.34 -13.58
N ARG A 194 16.80 13.72 -12.82
CA ARG A 194 16.69 15.02 -12.15
C ARG A 194 16.85 14.97 -10.63
N GLY A 195 17.20 13.82 -10.07
CA GLY A 195 17.42 13.58 -8.64
C GLY A 195 18.88 13.39 -8.26
N GLY A 196 19.82 13.85 -9.10
CA GLY A 196 21.24 13.89 -8.81
C GLY A 196 21.68 15.31 -8.46
#